data_a40c1f5bb02e678ff2502ad5cd91423f
#
_entry.id   a40c1f5bb02e678ff2502ad5cd91423f
#
_cell.length_a   1.000
_cell.length_b   1.000
_cell.length_c   1.000
_cell.angle_alpha   90.00
_cell.angle_beta   90.00
_cell.angle_gamma   90.00
#
_symmetry.space_group_name_H-M   'P 1'
#
loop_
_entity.id
_entity.type
_entity.pdbx_description
1 polymer ?
#
loop_
_entity_poly.entity_id
_entity_poly.type
_entity_poly.pdbx_seq_one_letter_code
_entity_poly.pdbx_strand_id
1 'polypeptide(L)'
;MSSLNVTERFRIRSLSIERLRRQALTLAVSSPLLRWRYAGNGTDQILIVPQELRAADPSFWSEIAHGHFGLASEIADLKGASPFRAEPPSLAWARKLHGFGWLRHLAATEDEDAAAAARAFVLEWIALRRLAHGVAYEPEVVGRRLISWIAQANMLLEDLDARSYTAIMQSIGQQIVTLKTTWRNAPDGIPRITCLIALVLADLAVSGHDRQLKEAQVALVEELKRQILNDGGHVSRSASVLADLVLDLLPLGQCFHSRGRKAPEEISVAVKKSLSFLRFMRLGNGMLARFNGVSTGSPATLATVLGYSGGNFEVMAAAPTSGYARLERGQTIVIADVGSPPPLEIATEAQAGALSFEMTSRRSLIFANGGFPGPADHDWDAVARATASHNTLCLAETSSSHLVRHMQLEAMVGGLPIRGPDAVVSEQVDEAGQAVLHATHDGYLKRFGLLHSRRLKLSPAGDRLEGVDVLEPPKGKLRLKQDLPYAIHFHLHPDCRCTESGRGTCRIKVSDGQVWIFSAESAALSIEESLFFVDSAGPRPGLQVVIRGTTFGETEVRWTMHAEQLDVTA
;
A
#
# COMPACT_ATOMS: atom_id res chain seq x y z
N MET A 1 -7.85 27.71 -4.74
CA MET A 1 -7.29 27.18 -6.00
C MET A 1 -5.79 27.39 -5.98
N SER A 2 -5.01 26.36 -5.63
CA SER A 2 -3.54 26.48 -5.66
C SER A 2 -3.08 26.51 -7.11
N SER A 3 -2.43 27.61 -7.51
CA SER A 3 -1.88 27.77 -8.85
C SER A 3 -0.80 26.71 -9.08
N LEU A 4 -1.04 25.82 -10.02
CA LEU A 4 -0.06 24.84 -10.48
C LEU A 4 1.20 25.56 -10.99
N ASN A 5 2.36 25.10 -10.58
CA ASN A 5 3.67 25.55 -11.04
C ASN A 5 3.84 25.29 -12.54
N VAL A 6 4.68 26.06 -13.23
CA VAL A 6 4.94 25.87 -14.66
C VAL A 6 5.41 24.44 -14.98
N THR A 7 6.29 23.90 -14.15
CA THR A 7 6.79 22.50 -14.26
C THR A 7 5.65 21.47 -14.14
N GLU A 8 4.68 21.72 -13.27
CA GLU A 8 3.52 20.84 -13.07
C GLU A 8 2.55 20.90 -14.25
N ARG A 9 2.34 22.08 -14.82
CA ARG A 9 1.52 22.22 -16.03
C ARG A 9 2.14 21.46 -17.21
N PHE A 10 3.46 21.52 -17.34
CA PHE A 10 4.19 20.73 -18.34
C PHE A 10 4.04 19.22 -18.09
N ARG A 11 4.18 18.80 -16.84
CA ARG A 11 4.04 17.40 -16.44
C ARG A 11 2.61 16.87 -16.65
N ILE A 12 1.59 17.66 -16.30
CA ILE A 12 0.18 17.32 -16.56
C ILE A 12 -0.09 17.20 -18.06
N ARG A 13 0.48 18.09 -18.89
CA ARG A 13 0.35 17.98 -20.36
C ARG A 13 1.01 16.70 -20.88
N SER A 14 2.21 16.39 -20.44
CA SER A 14 2.91 15.15 -20.77
C SER A 14 2.09 13.91 -20.41
N LEU A 15 1.58 13.86 -19.19
CA LEU A 15 0.71 12.79 -18.70
C LEU A 15 -0.61 12.70 -19.49
N SER A 16 -1.19 13.84 -19.91
CA SER A 16 -2.41 13.86 -20.72
C SER A 16 -2.19 13.25 -22.11
N ILE A 17 -1.07 13.54 -22.74
CA ILE A 17 -0.69 12.96 -24.04
C ILE A 17 -0.46 11.45 -23.87
N GLU A 18 0.20 11.05 -22.80
CA GLU A 18 0.46 9.66 -22.49
C GLU A 18 -0.84 8.87 -22.25
N ARG A 19 -1.81 9.46 -21.55
CA ARG A 19 -3.15 8.89 -21.36
C ARG A 19 -3.90 8.70 -22.68
N LEU A 20 -3.93 9.72 -23.53
CA LEU A 20 -4.58 9.63 -24.84
C LEU A 20 -3.96 8.52 -25.69
N ARG A 21 -2.63 8.39 -25.64
CA ARG A 21 -1.90 7.30 -26.29
C ARG A 21 -2.28 5.93 -25.70
N ARG A 22 -2.38 5.82 -24.37
CA ARG A 22 -2.82 4.59 -23.68
C ARG A 22 -4.23 4.21 -24.10
N GLN A 23 -5.19 5.15 -24.09
CA GLN A 23 -6.57 4.91 -24.48
C GLN A 23 -6.66 4.49 -25.95
N ALA A 24 -5.97 5.16 -26.86
CA ALA A 24 -5.94 4.81 -28.28
C ALA A 24 -5.39 3.39 -28.51
N LEU A 25 -4.32 3.00 -27.77
CA LEU A 25 -3.75 1.66 -27.84
C LEU A 25 -4.70 0.60 -27.26
N THR A 26 -5.34 0.88 -26.12
CA THR A 26 -6.32 -0.03 -25.53
C THR A 26 -7.49 -0.27 -26.48
N LEU A 27 -8.00 0.79 -27.12
CA LEU A 27 -9.03 0.70 -28.15
C LEU A 27 -8.54 -0.09 -29.39
N ALA A 28 -7.30 0.13 -29.84
CA ALA A 28 -6.74 -0.58 -30.95
C ALA A 28 -6.56 -2.10 -30.66
N VAL A 29 -6.10 -2.43 -29.46
CA VAL A 29 -5.90 -3.84 -29.02
C VAL A 29 -7.25 -4.55 -28.82
N SER A 30 -8.26 -3.85 -28.32
CA SER A 30 -9.63 -4.38 -28.16
C SER A 30 -10.40 -4.46 -29.47
N SER A 31 -9.94 -3.78 -30.54
CA SER A 31 -10.62 -3.72 -31.82
C SER A 31 -10.66 -5.09 -32.52
N PRO A 32 -11.84 -5.56 -32.96
CA PRO A 32 -11.96 -6.79 -33.74
C PRO A 32 -11.15 -6.78 -35.04
N LEU A 33 -10.92 -5.59 -35.62
CA LEU A 33 -10.23 -5.41 -36.90
C LEU A 33 -8.71 -5.63 -36.80
N LEU A 34 -8.11 -5.46 -35.61
CA LEU A 34 -6.66 -5.61 -35.41
C LEU A 34 -6.28 -6.93 -34.73
N ARG A 35 -7.25 -7.79 -34.47
CA ARG A 35 -7.05 -9.10 -33.79
C ARG A 35 -6.02 -9.99 -34.44
N TRP A 36 -5.96 -10.01 -35.79
CA TRP A 36 -5.00 -10.83 -36.51
C TRP A 36 -3.54 -10.46 -36.17
N ARG A 37 -3.29 -9.23 -35.79
CA ARG A 37 -1.97 -8.74 -35.36
C ARG A 37 -1.53 -9.31 -33.99
N TYR A 38 -2.51 -9.67 -33.18
CA TYR A 38 -2.31 -10.22 -31.83
C TYR A 38 -2.66 -11.73 -31.77
N ALA A 39 -2.92 -12.35 -32.94
CA ALA A 39 -2.99 -13.80 -33.05
C ALA A 39 -1.59 -14.36 -32.79
N GLY A 40 -1.32 -14.77 -31.54
CA GLY A 40 -0.06 -15.37 -31.16
C GLY A 40 0.18 -16.68 -31.92
N ASN A 41 1.43 -17.02 -32.15
CA ASN A 41 1.82 -18.38 -32.49
C ASN A 41 1.35 -19.30 -31.37
N GLY A 42 0.76 -20.46 -31.71
CA GLY A 42 0.16 -21.36 -30.76
C GLY A 42 1.10 -21.65 -29.58
N THR A 43 0.61 -21.42 -28.40
CA THR A 43 1.20 -21.90 -27.15
C THR A 43 0.63 -23.28 -26.93
N ASP A 44 1.50 -24.29 -26.92
CA ASP A 44 1.00 -25.66 -26.92
C ASP A 44 0.86 -26.24 -25.53
N GLN A 45 1.65 -25.71 -24.55
CA GLN A 45 1.71 -26.33 -23.23
C GLN A 45 2.24 -25.37 -22.16
N ILE A 46 1.75 -25.53 -20.93
CA ILE A 46 2.33 -24.96 -19.72
C ILE A 46 3.44 -25.89 -19.23
N LEU A 47 4.64 -25.34 -19.06
CA LEU A 47 5.84 -26.08 -18.66
C LEU A 47 6.07 -26.07 -17.15
N ILE A 48 5.62 -25.00 -16.49
CA ILE A 48 5.74 -24.80 -15.04
C ILE A 48 4.51 -24.05 -14.55
N VAL A 49 3.97 -24.50 -13.43
CA VAL A 49 2.94 -23.80 -12.67
C VAL A 49 3.60 -23.15 -11.46
N PRO A 50 3.66 -21.80 -11.38
CA PRO A 50 4.22 -21.11 -10.23
C PRO A 50 3.34 -21.32 -9.00
N GLN A 51 3.95 -21.33 -7.82
CA GLN A 51 3.22 -21.41 -6.57
C GLN A 51 2.45 -20.11 -6.33
N GLU A 52 1.15 -20.19 -6.01
CA GLU A 52 0.39 -19.06 -5.49
C GLU A 52 0.69 -18.90 -3.99
N LEU A 53 1.20 -17.73 -3.62
CA LEU A 53 1.61 -17.43 -2.23
C LEU A 53 0.60 -16.56 -1.48
N ARG A 54 -0.37 -16.00 -2.17
CA ARG A 54 -1.40 -15.18 -1.54
C ARG A 54 -2.39 -16.05 -0.80
N ALA A 55 -2.81 -15.57 0.35
CA ALA A 55 -3.87 -16.21 1.11
C ALA A 55 -5.13 -16.38 0.25
N ALA A 56 -5.75 -17.53 0.34
CA ALA A 56 -7.04 -17.83 -0.26
C ALA A 56 -8.13 -17.85 0.81
N ASP A 57 -9.34 -17.52 0.39
CA ASP A 57 -10.54 -17.57 1.21
C ASP A 57 -11.52 -18.58 0.57
N PRO A 58 -11.63 -19.79 1.11
CA PRO A 58 -12.53 -20.81 0.57
C PRO A 58 -14.01 -20.43 0.67
N SER A 59 -14.41 -19.51 1.56
CA SER A 59 -15.80 -19.05 1.68
C SER A 59 -16.30 -18.32 0.43
N PHE A 60 -15.38 -17.77 -0.36
CA PHE A 60 -15.68 -17.09 -1.62
C PHE A 60 -16.46 -17.96 -2.61
N TRP A 61 -16.20 -19.26 -2.65
CA TRP A 61 -16.99 -20.19 -3.46
C TRP A 61 -18.44 -20.28 -2.97
N SER A 62 -18.66 -20.35 -1.67
CA SER A 62 -20.01 -20.34 -1.09
C SER A 62 -20.76 -19.05 -1.43
N GLU A 63 -20.10 -17.89 -1.41
CA GLU A 63 -20.70 -16.62 -1.79
C GLU A 63 -21.14 -16.62 -3.26
N ILE A 64 -20.27 -17.12 -4.17
CA ILE A 64 -20.62 -17.27 -5.59
C ILE A 64 -21.84 -18.19 -5.78
N ALA A 65 -21.87 -19.32 -5.08
CA ALA A 65 -22.99 -20.27 -5.15
C ALA A 65 -24.32 -19.64 -4.69
N HIS A 66 -24.29 -18.64 -3.80
CA HIS A 66 -25.44 -17.85 -3.37
C HIS A 66 -25.70 -16.61 -4.25
N GLY A 67 -24.96 -16.43 -5.35
CA GLY A 67 -25.15 -15.33 -6.30
C GLY A 67 -24.45 -14.04 -5.91
N HIS A 68 -23.54 -14.05 -4.98
CA HIS A 68 -22.76 -12.89 -4.55
C HIS A 68 -21.32 -12.98 -5.08
N PHE A 69 -20.77 -11.86 -5.54
CA PHE A 69 -19.39 -11.80 -6.03
C PHE A 69 -18.66 -10.62 -5.41
N GLY A 70 -17.89 -10.90 -4.34
CA GLY A 70 -17.18 -9.90 -3.56
C GLY A 70 -15.78 -9.62 -4.09
N LEU A 71 -15.51 -8.41 -4.59
CA LEU A 71 -14.19 -7.94 -5.04
C LEU A 71 -13.99 -6.48 -4.65
N ALA A 72 -12.75 -6.10 -4.35
CA ALA A 72 -12.39 -4.71 -4.05
C ALA A 72 -13.26 -4.07 -2.95
N SER A 73 -13.61 -4.85 -1.93
CA SER A 73 -14.48 -4.44 -0.81
C SER A 73 -15.93 -4.12 -1.19
N GLU A 74 -16.36 -4.51 -2.38
CA GLU A 74 -17.73 -4.34 -2.89
C GLU A 74 -18.30 -5.69 -3.31
N ILE A 75 -19.58 -5.90 -3.06
CA ILE A 75 -20.29 -7.14 -3.39
C ILE A 75 -21.26 -6.86 -4.53
N ALA A 76 -21.11 -7.58 -5.64
CA ALA A 76 -22.11 -7.60 -6.70
C ALA A 76 -23.14 -8.71 -6.45
N ASP A 77 -24.42 -8.37 -6.46
CA ASP A 77 -25.51 -9.35 -6.52
C ASP A 77 -25.75 -9.74 -7.99
N LEU A 78 -25.39 -10.98 -8.32
CA LEU A 78 -25.43 -11.47 -9.70
C LEU A 78 -26.84 -11.79 -10.20
N LYS A 79 -27.83 -11.97 -9.32
CA LYS A 79 -29.23 -12.32 -9.68
C LYS A 79 -29.34 -13.48 -10.68
N GLY A 80 -28.43 -14.45 -10.57
CA GLY A 80 -28.33 -15.58 -11.49
C GLY A 80 -27.64 -15.29 -12.84
N ALA A 81 -27.11 -14.10 -13.05
CA ALA A 81 -26.28 -13.75 -14.22
C ALA A 81 -24.80 -14.12 -13.99
N SER A 82 -24.04 -14.19 -15.07
CA SER A 82 -22.59 -14.27 -14.99
C SER A 82 -21.99 -12.96 -14.48
N PRO A 83 -20.89 -12.99 -13.69
CA PRO A 83 -20.21 -11.78 -13.21
C PRO A 83 -19.70 -10.90 -14.37
N PHE A 84 -19.45 -11.48 -15.55
CA PHE A 84 -19.00 -10.75 -16.74
C PHE A 84 -20.12 -10.04 -17.49
N ARG A 85 -21.39 -10.30 -17.14
CA ARG A 85 -22.58 -9.69 -17.73
C ARG A 85 -23.29 -8.75 -16.76
N ALA A 86 -22.96 -8.85 -15.47
CA ALA A 86 -23.47 -7.96 -14.45
C ALA A 86 -22.87 -6.55 -14.61
N GLU A 87 -23.61 -5.53 -14.21
CA GLU A 87 -23.07 -4.18 -14.10
C GLU A 87 -22.09 -4.13 -12.92
N PRO A 88 -20.80 -3.76 -13.13
CA PRO A 88 -19.83 -3.73 -12.07
C PRO A 88 -20.13 -2.59 -11.08
N PRO A 89 -20.08 -2.83 -9.77
CA PRO A 89 -20.26 -1.79 -8.75
C PRO A 89 -19.30 -0.62 -8.92
N SER A 90 -18.04 -0.92 -9.25
CA SER A 90 -17.01 0.09 -9.48
C SER A 90 -15.99 -0.36 -10.53
N LEU A 91 -15.16 0.60 -10.95
CA LEU A 91 -14.03 0.34 -11.84
C LEU A 91 -12.96 -0.54 -11.16
N ALA A 92 -12.76 -0.39 -9.84
CA ALA A 92 -11.84 -1.22 -9.06
C ALA A 92 -12.31 -2.68 -9.03
N TRP A 93 -13.60 -2.90 -8.80
CA TRP A 93 -14.23 -4.22 -8.86
C TRP A 93 -14.06 -4.86 -10.25
N ALA A 94 -14.33 -4.11 -11.32
CA ALA A 94 -14.16 -4.60 -12.69
C ALA A 94 -12.72 -5.00 -13.01
N ARG A 95 -11.72 -4.23 -12.56
CA ARG A 95 -10.30 -4.57 -12.71
C ARG A 95 -9.95 -5.88 -11.99
N LYS A 96 -10.43 -6.07 -10.78
CA LYS A 96 -10.23 -7.31 -10.01
C LYS A 96 -10.92 -8.50 -10.68
N LEU A 97 -12.15 -8.34 -11.17
CA LEU A 97 -12.87 -9.36 -11.92
C LEU A 97 -12.07 -9.84 -13.13
N HIS A 98 -11.70 -8.90 -14.01
CA HIS A 98 -10.99 -9.21 -15.26
C HIS A 98 -9.52 -9.59 -15.05
N GLY A 99 -8.95 -9.33 -13.87
CA GLY A 99 -7.61 -9.77 -13.45
C GLY A 99 -7.55 -11.22 -12.99
N PHE A 100 -8.71 -11.85 -12.71
CA PHE A 100 -8.81 -13.26 -12.30
C PHE A 100 -8.00 -13.66 -11.05
N GLY A 101 -7.51 -12.71 -10.28
CA GLY A 101 -6.80 -13.02 -9.03
C GLY A 101 -7.65 -13.78 -8.00
N TRP A 102 -8.95 -13.79 -8.15
CA TRP A 102 -9.91 -14.52 -7.33
C TRP A 102 -9.94 -16.04 -7.61
N LEU A 103 -9.38 -16.52 -8.73
CA LEU A 103 -9.30 -17.96 -9.02
C LEU A 103 -8.61 -18.77 -7.90
N ARG A 104 -7.64 -18.15 -7.19
CA ARG A 104 -6.96 -18.81 -6.07
C ARG A 104 -7.92 -19.22 -4.95
N HIS A 105 -9.04 -18.51 -4.77
CA HIS A 105 -10.03 -18.82 -3.76
C HIS A 105 -10.80 -20.10 -4.11
N LEU A 106 -11.13 -20.30 -5.39
CA LEU A 106 -11.76 -21.50 -5.89
C LEU A 106 -10.80 -22.69 -5.84
N ALA A 107 -9.55 -22.48 -6.25
CA ALA A 107 -8.53 -23.53 -6.21
C ALA A 107 -8.23 -24.04 -4.80
N ALA A 108 -8.40 -23.20 -3.77
CA ALA A 108 -8.15 -23.56 -2.38
C ALA A 108 -9.28 -24.39 -1.73
N THR A 109 -10.43 -24.52 -2.39
CA THR A 109 -11.55 -25.32 -1.86
C THR A 109 -11.35 -26.83 -2.06
N GLU A 110 -10.50 -27.22 -3.02
CA GLU A 110 -10.36 -28.62 -3.46
C GLU A 110 -11.71 -29.26 -3.86
N ASP A 111 -12.67 -28.43 -4.31
CA ASP A 111 -14.03 -28.81 -4.68
C ASP A 111 -14.13 -28.87 -6.21
N GLU A 112 -14.59 -30.00 -6.74
CA GLU A 112 -14.79 -30.25 -8.16
C GLU A 112 -15.79 -29.26 -8.79
N ASP A 113 -16.85 -28.88 -8.09
CA ASP A 113 -17.84 -27.91 -8.58
C ASP A 113 -17.23 -26.51 -8.68
N ALA A 114 -16.37 -26.13 -7.74
CA ALA A 114 -15.61 -24.88 -7.77
C ALA A 114 -14.62 -24.87 -8.94
N ALA A 115 -13.93 -25.97 -9.19
CA ALA A 115 -13.01 -26.11 -10.33
C ALA A 115 -13.75 -26.08 -11.67
N ALA A 116 -14.90 -26.75 -11.77
CA ALA A 116 -15.77 -26.71 -12.94
C ALA A 116 -16.30 -25.28 -13.21
N ALA A 117 -16.73 -24.58 -12.16
CA ALA A 117 -17.15 -23.19 -12.26
C ALA A 117 -16.01 -22.26 -12.72
N ALA A 118 -14.79 -22.44 -12.19
CA ALA A 118 -13.61 -21.68 -12.61
C ALA A 118 -13.34 -21.85 -14.12
N ARG A 119 -13.36 -23.11 -14.60
CA ARG A 119 -13.23 -23.43 -16.04
C ARG A 119 -14.33 -22.79 -16.88
N ALA A 120 -15.59 -22.88 -16.43
CA ALA A 120 -16.74 -22.28 -17.11
C ALA A 120 -16.61 -20.73 -17.20
N PHE A 121 -16.22 -20.07 -16.12
CA PHE A 121 -15.99 -18.62 -16.11
C PHE A 121 -14.87 -18.21 -17.07
N VAL A 122 -13.76 -18.94 -17.12
CA VAL A 122 -12.66 -18.65 -18.04
C VAL A 122 -13.10 -18.83 -19.50
N LEU A 123 -13.79 -19.92 -19.82
CA LEU A 123 -14.30 -20.18 -21.18
C LEU A 123 -15.38 -19.17 -21.59
N GLU A 124 -16.27 -18.79 -20.69
CA GLU A 124 -17.25 -17.73 -20.92
C GLU A 124 -16.55 -16.40 -21.21
N TRP A 125 -15.57 -16.03 -20.38
CA TRP A 125 -14.80 -14.80 -20.60
C TRP A 125 -14.12 -14.79 -21.99
N ILE A 126 -13.53 -15.93 -22.41
CA ILE A 126 -12.95 -16.08 -23.74
C ILE A 126 -14.01 -15.88 -24.84
N ALA A 127 -15.22 -16.43 -24.67
CA ALA A 127 -16.32 -16.28 -25.60
C ALA A 127 -16.85 -14.83 -25.66
N LEU A 128 -16.99 -14.19 -24.51
CA LEU A 128 -17.46 -12.81 -24.35
C LEU A 128 -16.41 -11.76 -24.71
N ARG A 129 -15.16 -12.13 -24.84
CA ARG A 129 -14.02 -11.26 -25.14
C ARG A 129 -14.32 -10.26 -26.29
N ARG A 130 -15.23 -10.59 -27.20
CA ARG A 130 -15.66 -9.70 -28.29
C ARG A 130 -16.47 -8.50 -27.79
N LEU A 131 -17.09 -8.63 -26.61
CA LEU A 131 -17.96 -7.64 -25.98
C LEU A 131 -17.26 -6.94 -24.81
N ALA A 132 -16.14 -7.51 -24.30
CA ALA A 132 -15.37 -6.91 -23.23
C ALA A 132 -14.65 -5.65 -23.74
N HIS A 133 -14.94 -4.51 -23.15
CA HIS A 133 -14.39 -3.21 -23.53
C HIS A 133 -13.52 -2.63 -22.41
N GLY A 134 -12.51 -1.85 -22.82
CA GLY A 134 -11.74 -0.97 -21.94
C GLY A 134 -10.94 -1.70 -20.86
N VAL A 135 -11.51 -1.84 -19.67
CA VAL A 135 -10.85 -2.32 -18.44
C VAL A 135 -10.18 -3.68 -18.60
N ALA A 136 -10.84 -4.64 -19.26
CA ALA A 136 -10.30 -5.99 -19.45
C ALA A 136 -8.98 -6.04 -20.25
N TYR A 137 -8.66 -4.97 -20.97
CA TYR A 137 -7.46 -4.83 -21.81
C TYR A 137 -6.48 -3.78 -21.29
N GLU A 138 -6.72 -3.19 -20.13
CA GLU A 138 -5.70 -2.42 -19.44
C GLU A 138 -4.47 -3.31 -19.22
N PRO A 139 -3.24 -2.86 -19.51
CA PRO A 139 -2.05 -3.72 -19.49
C PRO A 139 -1.85 -4.45 -18.16
N GLU A 140 -2.06 -3.77 -17.04
CA GLU A 140 -1.94 -4.32 -15.69
C GLU A 140 -2.99 -5.40 -15.41
N VAL A 141 -4.21 -5.25 -15.96
CA VAL A 141 -5.28 -6.24 -15.83
C VAL A 141 -4.95 -7.49 -16.65
N VAL A 142 -4.42 -7.31 -17.87
CA VAL A 142 -3.90 -8.42 -18.68
C VAL A 142 -2.74 -9.10 -17.98
N GLY A 143 -1.81 -8.33 -17.39
CA GLY A 143 -0.67 -8.87 -16.63
C GLY A 143 -1.13 -9.71 -15.43
N ARG A 144 -2.03 -9.19 -14.62
CA ARG A 144 -2.59 -9.91 -13.46
C ARG A 144 -3.33 -11.18 -13.89
N ARG A 145 -4.10 -11.12 -14.96
CA ARG A 145 -4.82 -12.28 -15.49
C ARG A 145 -3.86 -13.37 -15.98
N LEU A 146 -2.80 -13.01 -16.69
CA LEU A 146 -1.77 -13.97 -17.11
C LEU A 146 -1.12 -14.66 -15.93
N ILE A 147 -0.69 -13.91 -14.90
CA ILE A 147 -0.13 -14.48 -13.66
C ILE A 147 -1.14 -15.46 -13.05
N SER A 148 -2.41 -15.06 -12.91
CA SER A 148 -3.45 -15.88 -12.29
C SER A 148 -3.76 -17.14 -13.07
N TRP A 149 -3.90 -17.06 -14.40
CA TRP A 149 -4.22 -18.23 -15.22
C TRP A 149 -3.06 -19.23 -15.25
N ILE A 150 -1.82 -18.75 -15.31
CA ILE A 150 -0.64 -19.62 -15.26
C ILE A 150 -0.48 -20.25 -13.87
N ALA A 151 -0.71 -19.49 -12.79
CA ALA A 151 -0.61 -20.02 -11.43
C ALA A 151 -1.71 -21.04 -11.09
N GLN A 152 -2.87 -20.93 -11.74
CA GLN A 152 -3.98 -21.86 -11.56
C GLN A 152 -4.15 -22.85 -12.73
N ALA A 153 -3.09 -23.04 -13.54
CA ALA A 153 -3.16 -23.84 -14.76
C ALA A 153 -3.57 -25.31 -14.48
N ASN A 154 -3.17 -25.89 -13.37
CA ASN A 154 -3.58 -27.25 -13.01
C ASN A 154 -5.12 -27.34 -12.92
N MET A 155 -5.76 -26.49 -12.12
CA MET A 155 -7.23 -26.46 -12.00
C MET A 155 -7.92 -26.12 -13.32
N LEU A 156 -7.33 -25.21 -14.12
CA LEU A 156 -7.96 -24.72 -15.35
C LEU A 156 -7.83 -25.66 -16.55
N LEU A 157 -6.78 -26.48 -16.61
CA LEU A 157 -6.46 -27.31 -17.79
C LEU A 157 -6.69 -28.81 -17.57
N GLU A 158 -6.89 -29.24 -16.32
CA GLU A 158 -7.17 -30.62 -16.00
C GLU A 158 -8.56 -31.04 -16.53
N ASP A 159 -8.66 -32.26 -17.05
CA ASP A 159 -9.89 -32.90 -17.55
C ASP A 159 -10.69 -32.10 -18.61
N LEU A 160 -10.03 -31.21 -19.35
CA LEU A 160 -10.65 -30.48 -20.45
C LEU A 160 -10.70 -31.30 -21.73
N ASP A 161 -11.77 -31.12 -22.51
CA ASP A 161 -11.78 -31.51 -23.92
C ASP A 161 -10.76 -30.70 -24.74
N ALA A 162 -10.31 -31.29 -25.86
CA ALA A 162 -9.27 -30.71 -26.71
C ALA A 162 -9.61 -29.29 -27.24
N ARG A 163 -10.92 -28.99 -27.44
CA ARG A 163 -11.38 -27.67 -27.91
C ARG A 163 -11.25 -26.62 -26.82
N SER A 164 -11.68 -26.92 -25.61
CA SER A 164 -11.61 -26.03 -24.44
C SER A 164 -10.15 -25.79 -24.04
N TYR A 165 -9.32 -26.82 -24.01
CA TYR A 165 -7.88 -26.72 -23.80
C TYR A 165 -7.24 -25.75 -24.81
N THR A 166 -7.48 -25.99 -26.10
CA THR A 166 -6.95 -25.16 -27.18
C THR A 166 -7.42 -23.70 -27.05
N ALA A 167 -8.66 -23.46 -26.67
CA ALA A 167 -9.21 -22.10 -26.50
C ALA A 167 -8.48 -21.33 -25.38
N ILE A 168 -8.23 -21.97 -24.23
CA ILE A 168 -7.49 -21.36 -23.12
C ILE A 168 -6.05 -21.08 -23.51
N MET A 169 -5.35 -22.06 -24.11
CA MET A 169 -3.95 -21.90 -24.52
C MET A 169 -3.77 -20.82 -25.59
N GLN A 170 -4.65 -20.76 -26.58
CA GLN A 170 -4.65 -19.68 -27.58
C GLN A 170 -4.93 -18.30 -26.93
N SER A 171 -5.81 -18.24 -25.95
CA SER A 171 -6.08 -17.01 -25.21
C SER A 171 -4.86 -16.54 -24.41
N ILE A 172 -4.14 -17.45 -23.75
CA ILE A 172 -2.87 -17.16 -23.06
C ILE A 172 -1.85 -16.58 -24.06
N GLY A 173 -1.63 -17.24 -25.20
CA GLY A 173 -0.70 -16.77 -26.23
C GLY A 173 -1.04 -15.37 -26.74
N GLN A 174 -2.31 -15.10 -26.99
CA GLN A 174 -2.77 -13.76 -27.41
C GLN A 174 -2.56 -12.69 -26.36
N GLN A 175 -2.79 -13.02 -25.07
CA GLN A 175 -2.54 -12.10 -23.96
C GLN A 175 -1.05 -11.79 -23.81
N ILE A 176 -0.16 -12.77 -23.99
CA ILE A 176 1.29 -12.56 -23.98
C ILE A 176 1.69 -11.55 -25.07
N VAL A 177 1.23 -11.76 -26.32
CA VAL A 177 1.53 -10.86 -27.45
C VAL A 177 0.97 -9.46 -27.20
N THR A 178 -0.26 -9.38 -26.68
CA THR A 178 -0.89 -8.11 -26.31
C THR A 178 -0.04 -7.36 -25.27
N LEU A 179 0.34 -8.06 -24.20
CA LEU A 179 1.10 -7.44 -23.10
C LEU A 179 2.50 -7.01 -23.54
N LYS A 180 3.20 -7.80 -24.39
CA LYS A 180 4.48 -7.40 -25.00
C LYS A 180 4.40 -6.08 -25.75
N THR A 181 3.26 -5.81 -26.36
CA THR A 181 3.06 -4.57 -27.12
C THR A 181 2.64 -3.40 -26.25
N THR A 182 1.94 -3.67 -25.14
CA THR A 182 1.23 -2.63 -24.38
C THR A 182 1.83 -2.31 -23.01
N TRP A 183 2.72 -3.11 -22.44
CA TRP A 183 3.22 -2.94 -21.08
C TRP A 183 3.82 -1.54 -20.80
N ARG A 184 4.47 -0.91 -21.80
CA ARG A 184 5.02 0.44 -21.69
C ARG A 184 3.95 1.51 -21.48
N ASN A 185 2.69 1.19 -21.77
CA ASN A 185 1.55 2.07 -21.57
C ASN A 185 0.85 1.86 -20.21
N ALA A 186 1.28 0.87 -19.45
CA ALA A 186 0.80 0.71 -18.08
C ALA A 186 1.14 1.96 -17.24
N PRO A 187 0.26 2.36 -16.30
CA PRO A 187 0.57 3.38 -15.33
C PRO A 187 1.91 3.10 -14.62
N ASP A 188 2.55 4.15 -14.16
CA ASP A 188 3.80 4.01 -13.40
C ASP A 188 3.58 3.29 -12.07
N GLY A 189 4.64 2.76 -11.47
CA GLY A 189 4.56 2.00 -10.22
C GLY A 189 4.16 0.53 -10.44
N ILE A 190 3.35 0.00 -9.54
CA ILE A 190 2.95 -1.42 -9.53
C ILE A 190 2.28 -1.90 -10.83
N PRO A 191 1.41 -1.12 -11.51
CA PRO A 191 0.82 -1.57 -12.77
C PRO A 191 1.87 -1.99 -13.80
N ARG A 192 2.93 -1.19 -13.98
CA ARG A 192 3.99 -1.47 -14.95
C ARG A 192 4.85 -2.67 -14.54
N ILE A 193 5.23 -2.76 -13.28
CA ILE A 193 6.04 -3.89 -12.80
C ILE A 193 5.26 -5.20 -12.84
N THR A 194 3.95 -5.20 -12.57
CA THR A 194 3.07 -6.37 -12.72
C THR A 194 3.07 -6.89 -14.17
N CYS A 195 3.01 -5.99 -15.16
CA CYS A 195 3.11 -6.37 -16.57
C CYS A 195 4.42 -7.09 -16.89
N LEU A 196 5.54 -6.59 -16.35
CA LEU A 196 6.86 -7.17 -16.59
C LEU A 196 7.05 -8.50 -15.89
N ILE A 197 6.56 -8.63 -14.64
CA ILE A 197 6.52 -9.91 -13.93
C ILE A 197 5.72 -10.93 -14.73
N ALA A 198 4.54 -10.55 -15.23
CA ALA A 198 3.69 -11.43 -16.03
C ALA A 198 4.38 -11.90 -17.32
N LEU A 199 5.12 -11.02 -17.99
CA LEU A 199 5.88 -11.36 -19.19
C LEU A 199 7.03 -12.30 -18.88
N VAL A 200 7.81 -12.05 -17.85
CA VAL A 200 8.92 -12.93 -17.43
C VAL A 200 8.36 -14.29 -17.01
N LEU A 201 7.27 -14.31 -16.24
CA LEU A 201 6.62 -15.56 -15.84
C LEU A 201 6.10 -16.34 -17.04
N ALA A 202 5.41 -15.68 -17.97
CA ALA A 202 4.89 -16.31 -19.17
C ALA A 202 6.01 -16.90 -20.05
N ASP A 203 7.11 -16.17 -20.24
CA ASP A 203 8.26 -16.64 -21.01
C ASP A 203 8.99 -17.82 -20.32
N LEU A 204 8.87 -17.97 -18.99
CA LEU A 204 9.39 -19.12 -18.24
C LEU A 204 8.43 -20.32 -18.27
N ALA A 205 7.14 -20.03 -18.12
CA ALA A 205 6.11 -21.04 -17.86
C ALA A 205 5.46 -21.61 -19.12
N VAL A 206 5.52 -20.90 -20.25
CA VAL A 206 4.81 -21.26 -21.48
C VAL A 206 5.78 -21.66 -22.59
N SER A 207 5.46 -22.73 -23.35
CA SER A 207 6.30 -23.20 -24.45
C SER A 207 6.41 -22.18 -25.60
N GLY A 208 7.56 -22.15 -26.30
CA GLY A 208 7.75 -21.35 -27.51
C GLY A 208 8.17 -19.88 -27.29
N HIS A 209 8.38 -19.42 -26.07
CA HIS A 209 8.69 -18.02 -25.75
C HIS A 209 10.14 -17.74 -25.31
N ASP A 210 11.01 -18.72 -25.30
CA ASP A 210 12.39 -18.64 -24.79
C ASP A 210 13.27 -17.52 -25.36
N ARG A 211 13.04 -17.11 -26.61
CA ARG A 211 13.85 -16.07 -27.27
C ARG A 211 13.58 -14.65 -26.77
N GLN A 212 12.43 -14.41 -26.18
CA GLN A 212 11.94 -13.07 -25.78
C GLN A 212 12.15 -12.81 -24.29
N LEU A 213 12.51 -13.84 -23.53
CA LEU A 213 12.73 -13.76 -22.08
C LEU A 213 13.74 -12.67 -21.69
N LYS A 214 14.81 -12.50 -22.47
CA LYS A 214 15.88 -11.56 -22.16
C LYS A 214 15.42 -10.09 -22.14
N GLU A 215 14.56 -9.68 -23.06
CA GLU A 215 14.04 -8.29 -23.08
C GLU A 215 13.15 -7.99 -21.87
N ALA A 216 12.24 -8.91 -21.53
CA ALA A 216 11.36 -8.76 -20.38
C ALA A 216 12.16 -8.76 -19.06
N GLN A 217 13.21 -9.60 -18.96
CA GLN A 217 14.09 -9.61 -17.79
C GLN A 217 14.85 -8.30 -17.63
N VAL A 218 15.45 -7.76 -18.70
CA VAL A 218 16.16 -6.47 -18.64
C VAL A 218 15.21 -5.36 -18.20
N ALA A 219 14.03 -5.29 -18.80
CA ALA A 219 13.04 -4.26 -18.44
C ALA A 219 12.56 -4.42 -16.98
N LEU A 220 12.36 -5.66 -16.50
CA LEU A 220 11.98 -5.91 -15.09
C LEU A 220 13.09 -5.45 -14.14
N VAL A 221 14.35 -5.74 -14.44
CA VAL A 221 15.50 -5.32 -13.64
C VAL A 221 15.59 -3.79 -13.55
N GLU A 222 15.38 -3.09 -14.67
CA GLU A 222 15.37 -1.61 -14.68
C GLU A 222 14.24 -1.04 -13.82
N GLU A 223 13.02 -1.61 -13.92
CA GLU A 223 11.90 -1.19 -13.09
C GLU A 223 12.11 -1.52 -11.60
N LEU A 224 12.69 -2.65 -11.26
CA LEU A 224 13.04 -2.98 -9.88
C LEU A 224 14.05 -1.98 -9.31
N LYS A 225 15.10 -1.63 -10.05
CA LYS A 225 16.07 -0.61 -9.63
C LYS A 225 15.44 0.76 -9.43
N ARG A 226 14.41 1.09 -10.18
CA ARG A 226 13.69 2.36 -10.09
C ARG A 226 12.69 2.39 -8.93
N GLN A 227 11.99 1.29 -8.68
CA GLN A 227 10.88 1.25 -7.73
C GLN A 227 11.28 0.77 -6.34
N ILE A 228 12.31 -0.06 -6.20
CA ILE A 228 12.84 -0.50 -4.91
C ILE A 228 14.01 0.40 -4.51
N LEU A 229 13.80 1.14 -3.44
CA LEU A 229 14.77 2.10 -2.93
C LEU A 229 15.97 1.40 -2.29
N ASN A 230 17.03 2.17 -1.98
CA ASN A 230 18.27 1.60 -1.45
C ASN A 230 18.10 0.88 -0.12
N ASP A 231 17.18 1.32 0.71
CA ASP A 231 16.79 0.73 1.98
C ASP A 231 15.73 -0.38 1.84
N GLY A 232 15.32 -0.72 0.62
CA GLY A 232 14.38 -1.80 0.31
C GLY A 232 12.91 -1.42 0.32
N GLY A 233 12.57 -0.18 0.67
CA GLY A 233 11.19 0.30 0.56
C GLY A 233 10.78 0.54 -0.90
N HIS A 234 9.49 0.57 -1.16
CA HIS A 234 8.94 0.91 -2.46
C HIS A 234 8.81 2.43 -2.62
N VAL A 235 8.98 2.93 -3.83
CA VAL A 235 8.90 4.37 -4.14
C VAL A 235 7.54 5.01 -3.79
N SER A 236 6.45 4.22 -3.65
CA SER A 236 5.16 4.69 -3.12
C SER A 236 5.15 4.90 -1.61
N ARG A 237 6.19 4.45 -0.91
CA ARG A 237 6.30 4.46 0.55
C ARG A 237 5.27 3.57 1.27
N SER A 238 4.49 2.77 0.54
CA SER A 238 3.52 1.83 1.10
C SER A 238 4.15 0.46 1.36
N ALA A 239 4.13 0.02 2.61
CA ALA A 239 4.64 -1.30 2.97
C ALA A 239 3.72 -2.45 2.52
N SER A 240 2.39 -2.21 2.40
CA SER A 240 1.46 -3.21 1.87
C SER A 240 1.68 -3.46 0.38
N VAL A 241 1.87 -2.40 -0.39
CA VAL A 241 2.23 -2.48 -1.82
C VAL A 241 3.50 -3.28 -2.02
N LEU A 242 4.51 -3.07 -1.16
CA LEU A 242 5.76 -3.82 -1.20
C LEU A 242 5.55 -5.31 -0.86
N ALA A 243 4.74 -5.63 0.15
CA ALA A 243 4.44 -7.01 0.51
C ALA A 243 3.76 -7.76 -0.65
N ASP A 244 2.80 -7.12 -1.31
CA ASP A 244 2.13 -7.68 -2.49
C ASP A 244 3.09 -7.89 -3.67
N LEU A 245 4.01 -6.95 -3.89
CA LEU A 245 5.05 -7.08 -4.93
C LEU A 245 5.98 -8.27 -4.67
N VAL A 246 6.39 -8.46 -3.42
CA VAL A 246 7.26 -9.60 -3.04
C VAL A 246 6.56 -10.94 -3.29
N LEU A 247 5.24 -11.04 -3.07
CA LEU A 247 4.47 -12.25 -3.39
C LEU A 247 4.46 -12.59 -4.89
N ASP A 248 4.60 -11.60 -5.77
CA ASP A 248 4.75 -11.84 -7.21
C ASP A 248 6.20 -12.17 -7.61
N LEU A 249 7.20 -11.63 -6.90
CA LEU A 249 8.62 -11.83 -7.22
C LEU A 249 9.17 -13.18 -6.72
N LEU A 250 8.71 -13.67 -5.57
CA LEU A 250 9.18 -14.93 -4.98
C LEU A 250 8.98 -16.12 -5.92
N PRO A 251 7.78 -16.33 -6.53
CA PRO A 251 7.57 -17.44 -7.47
C PRO A 251 8.45 -17.37 -8.72
N LEU A 252 8.84 -16.18 -9.16
CA LEU A 252 9.76 -16.04 -10.31
C LEU A 252 11.10 -16.72 -10.06
N GLY A 253 11.70 -16.55 -8.89
CA GLY A 253 12.95 -17.20 -8.51
C GLY A 253 12.84 -18.74 -8.57
N GLN A 254 11.72 -19.29 -8.11
CA GLN A 254 11.42 -20.73 -8.19
C GLN A 254 11.27 -21.18 -9.64
N CYS A 255 10.58 -20.44 -10.48
CA CYS A 255 10.41 -20.75 -11.91
C CYS A 255 11.75 -20.76 -12.67
N PHE A 256 12.64 -19.79 -12.41
CA PHE A 256 14.00 -19.80 -12.98
C PHE A 256 14.75 -21.06 -12.59
N HIS A 257 14.74 -21.41 -11.32
CA HIS A 257 15.41 -22.62 -10.82
C HIS A 257 14.86 -23.90 -11.46
N SER A 258 13.54 -24.06 -11.50
CA SER A 258 12.87 -25.23 -12.10
C SER A 258 13.14 -25.35 -13.61
N ARG A 259 13.44 -24.25 -14.30
CA ARG A 259 13.85 -24.25 -15.72
C ARG A 259 15.36 -24.45 -15.89
N GLY A 260 16.13 -24.64 -14.82
CA GLY A 260 17.59 -24.73 -14.89
C GLY A 260 18.24 -23.43 -15.39
N ARG A 261 17.57 -22.28 -15.21
CA ARG A 261 18.05 -20.97 -15.66
C ARG A 261 18.48 -20.12 -14.48
N LYS A 262 19.52 -19.32 -14.66
CA LYS A 262 19.96 -18.36 -13.65
C LYS A 262 19.03 -17.13 -13.69
N ALA A 263 18.39 -16.85 -12.56
CA ALA A 263 17.65 -15.59 -12.39
C ALA A 263 18.63 -14.40 -12.39
N PRO A 264 18.21 -13.21 -12.89
CA PRO A 264 18.94 -11.98 -12.64
C PRO A 264 19.16 -11.74 -11.15
N GLU A 265 20.39 -11.41 -10.77
CA GLU A 265 20.75 -11.20 -9.35
C GLU A 265 19.92 -10.08 -8.71
N GLU A 266 19.59 -9.07 -9.49
CA GLU A 266 18.81 -7.92 -9.06
C GLU A 266 17.43 -8.30 -8.51
N ILE A 267 16.79 -9.36 -9.03
CA ILE A 267 15.52 -9.86 -8.49
C ILE A 267 15.72 -10.35 -7.05
N SER A 268 16.76 -11.15 -6.81
CA SER A 268 17.05 -11.66 -5.47
C SER A 268 17.48 -10.56 -4.50
N VAL A 269 18.22 -9.57 -4.97
CA VAL A 269 18.64 -8.39 -4.20
C VAL A 269 17.41 -7.54 -3.84
N ALA A 270 16.51 -7.27 -4.80
CA ALA A 270 15.28 -6.54 -4.56
C ALA A 270 14.41 -7.24 -3.49
N VAL A 271 14.20 -8.56 -3.63
CA VAL A 271 13.45 -9.34 -2.64
C VAL A 271 14.09 -9.28 -1.25
N LYS A 272 15.40 -9.49 -1.14
CA LYS A 272 16.11 -9.44 0.16
C LYS A 272 15.97 -8.08 0.83
N LYS A 273 16.21 -6.99 0.09
CA LYS A 273 16.05 -5.62 0.60
C LYS A 273 14.61 -5.36 1.04
N SER A 274 13.63 -5.75 0.23
CA SER A 274 12.21 -5.59 0.54
C SER A 274 11.79 -6.35 1.80
N LEU A 275 12.29 -7.57 2.00
CA LEU A 275 12.05 -8.35 3.21
C LEU A 275 12.64 -7.70 4.45
N SER A 276 13.84 -7.12 4.36
CA SER A 276 14.45 -6.36 5.47
C SER A 276 13.63 -5.12 5.80
N PHE A 277 13.16 -4.38 4.79
CA PHE A 277 12.29 -3.22 4.99
C PHE A 277 10.93 -3.59 5.59
N LEU A 278 10.29 -4.67 5.14
CA LEU A 278 9.03 -5.13 5.73
C LEU A 278 9.17 -5.51 7.21
N ARG A 279 10.33 -6.08 7.60
CA ARG A 279 10.64 -6.33 9.02
C ARG A 279 10.85 -5.04 9.80
N PHE A 280 11.53 -4.07 9.20
CA PHE A 280 11.72 -2.75 9.79
C PHE A 280 10.37 -2.06 10.05
N MET A 281 9.39 -2.18 9.14
CA MET A 281 8.04 -1.61 9.27
C MET A 281 7.11 -2.43 10.18
N ARG A 282 7.58 -3.56 10.72
CA ARG A 282 6.75 -4.42 11.56
C ARG A 282 6.74 -3.93 13.01
N LEU A 283 5.54 -3.77 13.55
CA LEU A 283 5.29 -3.41 14.94
C LEU A 283 5.32 -4.65 15.86
N GLY A 284 5.30 -4.44 17.18
CA GLY A 284 5.34 -5.50 18.20
C GLY A 284 4.15 -6.47 18.17
N ASN A 285 3.00 -6.03 17.67
CA ASN A 285 1.83 -6.88 17.43
C ASN A 285 1.95 -7.75 16.17
N GLY A 286 3.04 -7.61 15.42
CA GLY A 286 3.29 -8.38 14.21
C GLY A 286 2.75 -7.77 12.93
N MET A 287 1.98 -6.68 13.00
CA MET A 287 1.42 -5.98 11.85
C MET A 287 2.39 -4.93 11.30
N LEU A 288 2.17 -4.49 10.07
CA LEU A 288 2.88 -3.34 9.49
C LEU A 288 2.34 -2.03 10.07
N ALA A 289 3.21 -1.07 10.29
CA ALA A 289 2.83 0.29 10.63
C ALA A 289 2.04 0.94 9.49
N ARG A 290 0.96 1.65 9.84
CA ARG A 290 -0.06 2.13 8.89
C ARG A 290 0.23 3.53 8.40
N PHE A 291 1.07 3.61 7.39
CA PHE A 291 1.42 4.82 6.68
C PHE A 291 1.17 4.63 5.18
N ASN A 292 0.80 5.70 4.50
CA ASN A 292 0.76 5.79 3.04
C ASN A 292 0.00 4.63 2.36
N GLY A 293 -1.27 4.47 2.74
CA GLY A 293 -2.16 3.49 2.14
C GLY A 293 -2.08 2.08 2.74
N VAL A 294 -1.30 1.88 3.81
CA VAL A 294 -1.32 0.60 4.53
C VAL A 294 -2.64 0.46 5.28
N SER A 295 -3.47 -0.48 4.85
CA SER A 295 -4.65 -0.95 5.58
C SER A 295 -4.27 -2.03 6.59
N THR A 296 -5.25 -2.63 7.25
CA THR A 296 -5.01 -3.69 8.25
C THR A 296 -4.29 -4.91 7.71
N GLY A 297 -4.30 -5.12 6.40
CA GLY A 297 -3.60 -6.21 5.72
C GLY A 297 -3.91 -7.61 6.27
N SER A 298 -3.59 -8.65 5.55
CA SER A 298 -3.69 -10.02 6.08
C SER A 298 -2.44 -10.36 6.89
N PRO A 299 -2.53 -10.67 8.20
CA PRO A 299 -1.40 -11.19 8.98
C PRO A 299 -0.77 -12.42 8.33
N ALA A 300 -1.60 -13.26 7.69
CA ALA A 300 -1.16 -14.45 6.97
C ALA A 300 -0.28 -14.10 5.76
N THR A 301 -0.64 -13.07 5.01
CA THR A 301 0.16 -12.56 3.87
C THR A 301 1.54 -12.14 4.34
N LEU A 302 1.62 -11.32 5.40
CA LEU A 302 2.89 -10.86 5.93
C LEU A 302 3.73 -12.02 6.51
N ALA A 303 3.09 -12.95 7.22
CA ALA A 303 3.74 -14.15 7.75
C ALA A 303 4.33 -15.01 6.62
N THR A 304 3.56 -15.22 5.53
CA THR A 304 4.03 -15.93 4.34
C THR A 304 5.25 -15.24 3.74
N VAL A 305 5.17 -13.95 3.46
CA VAL A 305 6.28 -13.17 2.89
C VAL A 305 7.53 -13.26 3.77
N LEU A 306 7.39 -13.04 5.07
CA LEU A 306 8.51 -13.08 6.00
C LEU A 306 9.05 -14.50 6.24
N GLY A 307 8.24 -15.55 6.07
CA GLY A 307 8.65 -16.95 6.16
C GLY A 307 9.67 -17.36 5.10
N TYR A 308 9.60 -16.79 3.90
CA TYR A 308 10.58 -17.03 2.83
C TYR A 308 11.96 -16.44 3.10
N SER A 309 12.10 -15.72 4.16
CA SER A 309 13.32 -14.97 4.44
C SER A 309 14.46 -15.76 5.09
N GLY A 310 14.29 -17.03 5.47
CA GLY A 310 15.39 -17.95 5.86
C GLY A 310 16.18 -17.61 7.13
N GLY A 311 15.76 -16.67 7.96
CA GLY A 311 16.31 -16.48 9.32
C GLY A 311 17.53 -15.54 9.47
N ASN A 312 18.35 -15.33 8.46
CA ASN A 312 19.51 -14.41 8.51
C ASN A 312 19.17 -13.05 7.88
N PHE A 313 18.81 -12.07 8.71
CA PHE A 313 18.54 -10.70 8.27
C PHE A 313 19.38 -9.71 9.03
N GLU A 314 19.85 -8.74 8.27
CA GLU A 314 20.39 -7.52 8.80
C GLU A 314 19.23 -6.68 9.37
N VAL A 315 19.30 -6.37 10.67
CA VAL A 315 18.31 -5.49 11.31
C VAL A 315 18.61 -4.07 10.87
N MET A 316 17.68 -3.48 10.12
CA MET A 316 17.79 -2.09 9.69
C MET A 316 17.56 -1.16 10.89
N ALA A 317 18.49 -0.23 11.12
CA ALA A 317 18.33 0.80 12.14
C ALA A 317 17.51 2.01 11.66
N ALA A 318 17.56 2.32 10.36
CA ALA A 318 16.85 3.44 9.73
C ALA A 318 16.52 3.15 8.27
N ALA A 319 15.49 3.79 7.73
CA ALA A 319 15.10 3.73 6.33
C ALA A 319 15.02 5.15 5.72
N PRO A 320 16.16 5.84 5.58
CA PRO A 320 16.19 7.26 5.22
C PRO A 320 15.73 7.52 3.78
N THR A 321 15.93 6.59 2.86
CA THR A 321 15.49 6.75 1.46
C THR A 321 13.98 6.63 1.33
N SER A 322 13.37 5.72 2.08
CA SER A 322 11.91 5.56 2.17
C SER A 322 11.27 6.55 3.13
N GLY A 323 12.07 7.28 3.92
CA GLY A 323 11.60 8.31 4.83
C GLY A 323 10.88 7.75 6.07
N TYR A 324 11.42 6.69 6.67
CA TYR A 324 10.92 6.13 7.93
C TYR A 324 12.02 6.01 8.97
N ALA A 325 11.66 6.24 10.23
CA ALA A 325 12.54 6.03 11.38
C ALA A 325 11.92 5.01 12.34
N ARG A 326 12.79 4.20 12.99
CA ARG A 326 12.39 3.21 13.99
C ARG A 326 13.17 3.42 15.27
N LEU A 327 12.46 3.69 16.36
CA LEU A 327 13.02 3.68 17.72
C LEU A 327 12.56 2.38 18.38
N GLU A 328 13.51 1.61 18.88
CA GLU A 328 13.21 0.34 19.56
C GLU A 328 14.08 0.22 20.80
N ARG A 329 13.44 0.07 21.96
CA ARG A 329 14.09 -0.18 23.26
C ARG A 329 13.18 -1.07 24.11
N GLY A 330 13.79 -2.03 24.80
CA GLY A 330 13.04 -3.01 25.57
C GLY A 330 12.02 -3.75 24.73
N GLN A 331 10.75 -3.60 25.07
CA GLN A 331 9.62 -4.18 24.31
C GLN A 331 8.77 -3.12 23.61
N THR A 332 9.28 -1.90 23.51
CA THR A 332 8.58 -0.77 22.88
C THR A 332 9.18 -0.44 21.53
N ILE A 333 8.31 -0.31 20.54
CA ILE A 333 8.65 0.04 19.17
C ILE A 333 7.84 1.28 18.78
N VAL A 334 8.55 2.28 18.25
CA VAL A 334 7.97 3.48 17.65
C VAL A 334 8.44 3.56 16.20
N ILE A 335 7.52 3.64 15.26
CA ILE A 335 7.83 3.88 13.84
C ILE A 335 7.23 5.23 13.46
N ALA A 336 8.05 6.09 12.86
CA ALA A 336 7.68 7.45 12.48
C ALA A 336 7.82 7.66 10.96
N ASP A 337 6.88 8.43 10.39
CA ASP A 337 6.95 8.94 9.02
C ASP A 337 7.78 10.22 8.99
N VAL A 338 8.98 10.14 8.42
CA VAL A 338 9.94 11.24 8.32
C VAL A 338 10.35 11.55 6.88
N GLY A 339 9.46 11.30 5.94
CA GLY A 339 9.71 11.52 4.51
C GLY A 339 8.69 12.41 3.81
N SER A 340 9.11 13.01 2.70
CA SER A 340 8.19 13.71 1.79
C SER A 340 7.27 12.71 1.08
N PRO A 341 6.06 13.13 0.63
CA PRO A 341 5.19 12.27 -0.14
C PRO A 341 5.86 11.69 -1.39
N PRO A 342 5.38 10.53 -1.89
CA PRO A 342 5.88 9.96 -3.13
C PRO A 342 5.58 10.85 -4.34
N PRO A 343 6.19 10.57 -5.53
CA PRO A 343 5.86 11.26 -6.77
C PRO A 343 4.36 11.25 -7.07
N LEU A 344 3.83 12.34 -7.64
CA LEU A 344 2.39 12.55 -7.88
C LEU A 344 1.70 11.40 -8.60
N GLU A 345 2.42 10.73 -9.52
CA GLU A 345 1.89 9.64 -10.34
C GLU A 345 1.54 8.39 -9.53
N ILE A 346 2.12 8.26 -8.33
CA ILE A 346 1.96 7.11 -7.43
C ILE A 346 1.55 7.53 -6.01
N ALA A 347 1.09 8.78 -5.84
CA ALA A 347 0.73 9.38 -4.54
C ALA A 347 -0.77 9.29 -4.21
N THR A 348 -1.54 8.44 -4.91
CA THR A 348 -2.99 8.35 -4.74
C THR A 348 -3.44 7.77 -3.41
N GLU A 349 -2.59 6.96 -2.76
CA GLU A 349 -2.85 6.38 -1.44
C GLU A 349 -2.00 7.05 -0.34
N ALA A 350 -1.13 8.01 -0.70
CA ALA A 350 -0.30 8.71 0.25
C ALA A 350 -1.14 9.61 1.17
N GLN A 351 -0.65 9.80 2.40
CA GLN A 351 -1.36 10.47 3.48
C GLN A 351 -0.58 11.70 3.99
N ALA A 352 -1.28 12.68 4.57
CA ALA A 352 -0.70 13.88 5.14
C ALA A 352 -0.17 13.63 6.56
N GLY A 353 0.59 12.56 6.73
CA GLY A 353 1.08 12.07 8.01
C GLY A 353 2.52 12.45 8.36
N ALA A 354 3.08 13.53 7.78
CA ALA A 354 4.45 13.93 8.08
C ALA A 354 4.68 14.12 9.59
N LEU A 355 5.75 13.51 10.11
CA LEU A 355 6.14 13.41 11.52
C LEU A 355 5.12 12.69 12.42
N SER A 356 4.15 11.98 11.84
CA SER A 356 3.31 11.07 12.62
C SER A 356 4.06 9.81 13.01
N PHE A 357 3.57 9.12 14.03
CA PHE A 357 4.17 7.88 14.50
C PHE A 357 3.10 6.87 14.95
N GLU A 358 3.47 5.61 14.96
CA GLU A 358 2.73 4.53 15.63
C GLU A 358 3.62 3.90 16.70
N MET A 359 3.01 3.43 17.80
CA MET A 359 3.73 2.89 18.96
C MET A 359 3.08 1.60 19.44
N THR A 360 3.91 0.59 19.63
CA THR A 360 3.54 -0.62 20.38
C THR A 360 4.40 -0.77 21.62
N SER A 361 3.80 -1.33 22.68
CA SER A 361 4.53 -1.90 23.80
C SER A 361 4.16 -3.37 23.89
N ARG A 362 5.16 -4.26 23.92
CA ARG A 362 4.94 -5.69 23.76
C ARG A 362 4.13 -5.97 22.48
N ARG A 363 2.94 -6.58 22.64
CA ARG A 363 2.01 -6.87 21.54
C ARG A 363 0.85 -5.87 21.44
N SER A 364 0.74 -4.93 22.35
CA SER A 364 -0.34 -3.95 22.37
C SER A 364 0.02 -2.75 21.50
N LEU A 365 -0.80 -2.46 20.48
CA LEU A 365 -0.75 -1.23 19.71
C LEU A 365 -1.42 -0.13 20.52
N ILE A 366 -0.70 0.93 20.81
CA ILE A 366 -1.15 2.03 21.66
C ILE A 366 -1.54 3.22 20.83
N PHE A 367 -0.55 3.87 20.18
CA PHE A 367 -0.81 4.92 19.22
C PHE A 367 -0.88 4.35 17.82
N ALA A 368 -1.98 4.63 17.16
CA ALA A 368 -2.31 4.09 15.86
C ALA A 368 -2.85 5.20 14.96
N ASN A 369 -2.26 5.45 13.81
CA ASN A 369 -2.86 6.36 12.82
C ASN A 369 -4.24 5.84 12.39
N GLY A 370 -5.10 6.73 11.87
CA GLY A 370 -6.46 6.37 11.44
C GLY A 370 -6.51 5.18 10.48
N GLY A 371 -5.46 4.98 9.67
CA GLY A 371 -5.38 3.92 8.68
C GLY A 371 -5.90 4.35 7.31
N PHE A 372 -6.24 3.39 6.46
CA PHE A 372 -6.72 3.64 5.10
C PHE A 372 -7.96 2.77 4.82
N PRO A 373 -9.10 3.37 4.42
CA PRO A 373 -10.36 2.63 4.22
C PRO A 373 -10.37 1.76 2.97
N GLY A 374 -9.39 1.92 2.08
CA GLY A 374 -9.34 1.30 0.76
C GLY A 374 -9.78 2.24 -0.36
N PRO A 375 -9.43 1.92 -1.61
CA PRO A 375 -9.66 2.82 -2.75
C PRO A 375 -11.14 2.92 -3.18
N ALA A 376 -12.02 2.06 -2.68
CA ALA A 376 -13.44 2.06 -3.02
C ALA A 376 -14.27 3.04 -2.17
N ASP A 377 -13.77 3.44 -1.01
CA ASP A 377 -14.49 4.31 -0.08
C ASP A 377 -14.12 5.78 -0.29
N HIS A 378 -14.73 6.40 -1.30
CA HIS A 378 -14.48 7.79 -1.66
C HIS A 378 -14.91 8.80 -0.58
N ASP A 379 -15.90 8.47 0.23
CA ASP A 379 -16.44 9.40 1.24
C ASP A 379 -15.46 9.61 2.38
N TRP A 380 -14.73 8.56 2.75
CA TRP A 380 -13.76 8.58 3.83
C TRP A 380 -12.31 8.83 3.39
N ASP A 381 -12.00 8.78 2.09
CA ASP A 381 -10.63 8.94 1.58
C ASP A 381 -9.99 10.26 2.04
N ALA A 382 -10.71 11.37 1.89
CA ALA A 382 -10.19 12.67 2.27
C ALA A 382 -9.97 12.81 3.79
N VAL A 383 -10.83 12.19 4.60
CA VAL A 383 -10.73 12.19 6.08
C VAL A 383 -9.55 11.35 6.52
N ALA A 384 -9.45 10.10 6.03
CA ALA A 384 -8.37 9.18 6.40
C ALA A 384 -6.98 9.69 6.00
N ARG A 385 -6.91 10.52 4.95
CA ARG A 385 -5.65 11.08 4.44
C ARG A 385 -5.29 12.44 5.03
N ALA A 386 -6.17 13.06 5.82
CA ALA A 386 -5.90 14.35 6.47
C ALA A 386 -4.89 14.22 7.62
N THR A 387 -4.14 15.29 7.89
CA THR A 387 -3.19 15.32 9.03
C THR A 387 -3.88 15.04 10.37
N ALA A 388 -5.12 15.51 10.53
CA ALA A 388 -5.90 15.26 11.75
C ALA A 388 -6.22 13.79 12.03
N SER A 389 -6.06 12.89 11.05
CA SER A 389 -6.20 11.43 11.23
C SER A 389 -4.88 10.72 11.55
N HIS A 390 -3.84 11.47 11.88
CA HIS A 390 -2.49 10.97 12.15
C HIS A 390 -1.96 11.51 13.47
N ASN A 391 -1.05 10.75 14.10
CA ASN A 391 -0.41 11.11 15.38
C ASN A 391 0.62 12.22 15.21
N THR A 392 0.16 13.41 14.82
CA THR A 392 1.01 14.59 14.55
C THR A 392 0.28 15.90 14.80
N LEU A 393 0.98 17.01 14.59
CA LEU A 393 0.47 18.37 14.76
C LEU A 393 -0.29 18.84 13.52
N CYS A 394 -1.49 19.36 13.73
CA CYS A 394 -2.31 20.07 12.74
C CYS A 394 -2.36 21.57 13.10
N LEU A 395 -1.98 22.45 12.15
CA LEU A 395 -1.95 23.91 12.36
C LEU A 395 -3.15 24.55 11.65
N ALA A 396 -3.94 25.36 12.40
CA ALA A 396 -5.10 26.10 11.91
C ALA A 396 -6.03 25.19 11.04
N GLU A 397 -6.35 23.99 11.56
CA GLU A 397 -7.19 22.98 10.88
C GLU A 397 -6.75 22.66 9.44
N THR A 398 -5.46 22.81 9.19
CA THR A 398 -4.88 22.62 7.85
C THR A 398 -3.93 21.43 7.85
N SER A 399 -4.09 20.54 6.88
CA SER A 399 -3.15 19.44 6.69
C SER A 399 -1.77 19.91 6.23
N SER A 400 -0.71 19.23 6.69
CA SER A 400 0.68 19.45 6.28
C SER A 400 0.93 19.18 4.80
N SER A 401 0.07 18.37 4.19
CA SER A 401 0.01 18.08 2.77
C SER A 401 -1.40 18.40 2.25
N HIS A 402 -1.56 18.49 0.93
CA HIS A 402 -2.87 18.77 0.34
C HIS A 402 -3.19 17.86 -0.84
N LEU A 403 -4.44 17.48 -0.97
CA LEU A 403 -4.95 16.74 -2.12
C LEU A 403 -4.97 17.64 -3.35
N VAL A 404 -4.37 17.17 -4.44
CA VAL A 404 -4.31 17.91 -5.71
C VAL A 404 -5.59 17.62 -6.50
N ARG A 405 -6.58 18.51 -6.36
CA ARG A 405 -7.85 18.44 -7.08
C ARG A 405 -7.70 19.01 -8.49
N HIS A 406 -7.44 18.13 -9.45
CA HIS A 406 -7.33 18.48 -10.85
C HIS A 406 -7.91 17.34 -11.71
N MET A 407 -9.08 17.54 -12.28
CA MET A 407 -9.89 16.52 -12.97
C MET A 407 -9.10 15.66 -13.97
N GLN A 408 -8.21 16.28 -14.77
CA GLN A 408 -7.38 15.52 -15.71
C GLN A 408 -6.31 14.67 -15.00
N LEU A 409 -5.70 15.19 -13.93
CA LEU A 409 -4.69 14.46 -13.16
C LEU A 409 -5.33 13.29 -12.41
N GLU A 410 -6.44 13.53 -11.71
CA GLU A 410 -7.23 12.49 -11.02
C GLU A 410 -7.58 11.34 -11.95
N ALA A 411 -8.12 11.69 -13.12
CA ALA A 411 -8.46 10.69 -14.12
C ALA A 411 -7.24 9.98 -14.73
N MET A 412 -6.03 10.56 -14.70
CA MET A 412 -4.80 9.94 -15.21
C MET A 412 -4.16 8.96 -14.22
N VAL A 413 -4.17 9.32 -12.93
CA VAL A 413 -3.51 8.52 -11.88
C VAL A 413 -4.48 7.59 -11.15
N GLY A 414 -5.78 7.70 -11.43
CA GLY A 414 -6.81 6.83 -10.86
C GLY A 414 -7.25 7.21 -9.44
N GLY A 415 -7.05 8.46 -9.03
CA GLY A 415 -7.42 8.98 -7.71
C GLY A 415 -6.87 10.37 -7.46
N LEU A 416 -7.04 10.90 -6.24
CA LEU A 416 -6.53 12.20 -5.82
C LEU A 416 -5.09 12.08 -5.31
N PRO A 417 -4.07 12.54 -6.03
CA PRO A 417 -2.70 12.53 -5.51
C PRO A 417 -2.53 13.57 -4.42
N ILE A 418 -1.58 13.34 -3.51
CA ILE A 418 -1.23 14.25 -2.43
C ILE A 418 0.08 14.97 -2.75
N ARG A 419 0.23 16.19 -2.24
CA ARG A 419 1.43 17.02 -2.40
C ARG A 419 1.84 17.71 -1.10
N GLY A 420 3.16 17.85 -0.90
CA GLY A 420 3.78 18.46 0.28
C GLY A 420 3.79 17.54 1.49
N PRO A 421 4.67 17.80 2.48
CA PRO A 421 5.74 18.80 2.47
C PRO A 421 6.76 18.59 1.35
N ASP A 422 7.40 19.69 0.89
CA ASP A 422 8.44 19.59 -0.15
C ASP A 422 9.77 19.12 0.45
N ALA A 423 10.04 19.44 1.71
CA ALA A 423 11.22 19.03 2.45
C ALA A 423 10.84 18.44 3.82
N VAL A 424 11.37 17.25 4.08
CA VAL A 424 11.41 16.64 5.41
C VAL A 424 12.85 16.23 5.69
N VAL A 425 13.38 16.68 6.82
CA VAL A 425 14.74 16.39 7.27
C VAL A 425 14.64 15.64 8.59
N SER A 426 15.39 14.57 8.75
CA SER A 426 15.40 13.79 9.98
C SER A 426 16.80 13.32 10.33
N GLU A 427 17.04 13.21 11.62
CA GLU A 427 18.25 12.66 12.22
C GLU A 427 17.85 11.70 13.35
N GLN A 428 18.45 10.54 13.37
CA GLN A 428 18.27 9.55 14.43
C GLN A 428 19.61 9.29 15.09
N VAL A 429 19.65 9.44 16.42
CA VAL A 429 20.88 9.27 17.22
C VAL A 429 20.60 8.43 18.47
N ASP A 430 21.67 7.86 19.04
CA ASP A 430 21.65 7.27 20.38
C ASP A 430 22.27 8.27 21.35
N GLU A 431 21.53 8.70 22.35
CA GLU A 431 21.98 9.60 23.40
C GLU A 431 22.01 8.84 24.74
N ALA A 432 23.17 8.34 25.15
CA ALA A 432 23.36 7.58 26.40
C ALA A 432 22.37 6.40 26.56
N GLY A 433 22.18 5.63 25.49
CA GLY A 433 21.28 4.47 25.45
C GLY A 433 19.82 4.81 25.15
N GLN A 434 19.48 6.08 25.04
CA GLN A 434 18.15 6.54 24.62
C GLN A 434 18.11 6.62 23.10
N ALA A 435 17.06 6.11 22.47
CA ALA A 435 16.84 6.29 21.04
C ALA A 435 16.14 7.62 20.81
N VAL A 436 16.77 8.50 20.04
CA VAL A 436 16.29 9.87 19.79
C VAL A 436 16.10 10.09 18.29
N LEU A 437 14.97 10.67 17.93
CA LEU A 437 14.63 11.10 16.58
C LEU A 437 14.36 12.62 16.59
N HIS A 438 15.03 13.34 15.73
CA HIS A 438 14.71 14.72 15.38
C HIS A 438 14.19 14.76 13.93
N ALA A 439 13.09 15.41 13.68
CA ALA A 439 12.57 15.58 12.35
C ALA A 439 11.85 16.92 12.18
N THR A 440 11.97 17.52 10.99
CA THR A 440 11.39 18.83 10.65
C THR A 440 10.79 18.77 9.27
N HIS A 441 9.64 19.40 9.06
CA HIS A 441 9.03 19.56 7.73
C HIS A 441 8.58 20.99 7.45
N ASP A 442 8.48 21.33 6.15
CA ASP A 442 8.08 22.64 5.63
C ASP A 442 6.60 22.73 5.20
N GLY A 443 5.76 21.77 5.59
CA GLY A 443 4.35 21.69 5.15
C GLY A 443 3.52 22.91 5.48
N TYR A 444 3.87 23.62 6.54
CA TYR A 444 3.19 24.85 6.99
C TYR A 444 3.90 26.15 6.53
N LEU A 445 5.10 26.03 5.93
CA LEU A 445 5.94 27.19 5.60
C LEU A 445 5.30 28.12 4.58
N LYS A 446 4.74 27.59 3.49
CA LYS A 446 4.17 28.41 2.40
C LYS A 446 2.93 29.18 2.84
N ARG A 447 2.11 28.62 3.72
CA ARG A 447 0.83 29.18 4.13
C ARG A 447 0.95 30.04 5.37
N PHE A 448 1.73 29.61 6.34
CA PHE A 448 1.79 30.20 7.67
C PHE A 448 3.18 30.74 8.06
N GLY A 449 4.20 30.51 7.23
CA GLY A 449 5.56 30.95 7.50
C GLY A 449 6.26 30.15 8.61
N LEU A 450 5.74 28.99 9.00
CA LEU A 450 6.27 28.17 10.08
C LEU A 450 6.75 26.82 9.59
N LEU A 451 7.82 26.33 10.21
CA LEU A 451 8.25 24.93 10.17
C LEU A 451 7.64 24.19 11.37
N HIS A 452 7.38 22.91 11.20
CA HIS A 452 7.06 22.02 12.32
C HIS A 452 8.23 21.06 12.53
N SER A 453 8.77 21.06 13.74
CA SER A 453 9.82 20.14 14.18
C SER A 453 9.28 19.26 15.31
N ARG A 454 9.64 17.98 15.28
CA ARG A 454 9.31 17.01 16.33
C ARG A 454 10.57 16.29 16.80
N ARG A 455 10.74 16.21 18.11
CA ARG A 455 11.72 15.33 18.75
C ARG A 455 10.99 14.23 19.50
N LEU A 456 11.36 12.97 19.25
CA LEU A 456 10.91 11.81 20.03
C LEU A 456 12.12 11.20 20.73
N LYS A 457 11.98 10.83 22.00
CA LYS A 457 13.04 10.25 22.82
C LYS A 457 12.50 9.07 23.60
N LEU A 458 12.99 7.88 23.29
CA LEU A 458 12.60 6.62 23.93
C LEU A 458 13.67 6.20 24.94
N SER A 459 13.24 5.99 26.20
CA SER A 459 14.11 5.58 27.30
C SER A 459 14.82 4.24 27.02
N PRO A 460 15.97 3.96 27.67
CA PRO A 460 16.71 2.70 27.46
C PRO A 460 15.88 1.45 27.81
N ALA A 461 15.00 1.53 28.79
CA ALA A 461 14.09 0.45 29.19
C ALA A 461 12.87 0.31 28.26
N GLY A 462 12.59 1.33 27.41
CA GLY A 462 11.40 1.36 26.57
C GLY A 462 10.09 1.68 27.34
N ASP A 463 10.20 2.12 28.57
CA ASP A 463 9.07 2.39 29.47
C ASP A 463 8.64 3.87 29.48
N ARG A 464 9.35 4.74 28.73
CA ARG A 464 9.04 6.17 28.64
C ARG A 464 9.35 6.71 27.25
N LEU A 465 8.36 7.38 26.66
CA LEU A 465 8.49 8.15 25.43
C LEU A 465 8.24 9.64 25.76
N GLU A 466 9.20 10.48 25.41
CA GLU A 466 9.10 11.94 25.51
C GLU A 466 8.98 12.52 24.11
N GLY A 467 8.11 13.51 23.93
CA GLY A 467 7.95 14.23 22.71
C GLY A 467 8.00 15.74 22.90
N VAL A 468 8.60 16.41 21.94
CA VAL A 468 8.62 17.87 21.86
C VAL A 468 8.21 18.26 20.44
N ASP A 469 7.15 19.03 20.32
CA ASP A 469 6.70 19.63 19.06
C ASP A 469 7.02 21.13 19.08
N VAL A 470 7.65 21.62 18.01
CA VAL A 470 8.04 23.02 17.87
C VAL A 470 7.46 23.58 16.58
N LEU A 471 6.80 24.74 16.69
CA LEU A 471 6.42 25.58 15.55
C LEU A 471 7.30 26.82 15.58
N GLU A 472 8.12 27.01 14.53
CA GLU A 472 9.05 28.12 14.47
C GLU A 472 9.19 28.69 13.04
N PRO A 473 9.44 29.99 12.87
CA PRO A 473 9.81 30.53 11.57
C PRO A 473 11.21 30.08 11.20
N PRO A 474 11.53 29.95 9.90
CA PRO A 474 12.90 29.70 9.45
C PRO A 474 13.86 30.77 9.97
N LYS A 475 15.10 30.38 10.29
CA LYS A 475 16.14 31.31 10.79
C LYS A 475 16.23 32.56 9.92
N GLY A 476 16.17 33.74 10.55
CA GLY A 476 16.28 35.03 9.89
C GLY A 476 14.97 35.57 9.26
N LYS A 477 13.82 34.89 9.39
CA LYS A 477 12.53 35.43 8.96
C LYS A 477 11.75 36.07 10.10
N LEU A 478 10.95 37.09 9.75
CA LEU A 478 10.10 37.80 10.71
C LEU A 478 9.03 36.88 11.31
N ARG A 479 8.76 37.06 12.61
CA ARG A 479 7.68 36.36 13.32
C ARG A 479 6.32 36.74 12.75
N LEU A 480 5.42 35.77 12.69
CA LEU A 480 4.00 36.01 12.39
C LEU A 480 3.39 36.95 13.44
N LYS A 481 2.50 37.82 12.98
CA LYS A 481 1.73 38.75 13.87
C LYS A 481 0.33 38.23 14.20
N GLN A 482 0.02 36.97 13.86
CA GLN A 482 -1.30 36.39 14.03
C GLN A 482 -1.20 35.13 14.88
N ASP A 483 -2.10 35.02 15.86
CA ASP A 483 -2.32 33.80 16.63
C ASP A 483 -2.95 32.73 15.76
N LEU A 484 -2.35 31.54 15.73
CA LEU A 484 -2.84 30.39 14.97
C LEU A 484 -3.15 29.25 15.94
N PRO A 485 -4.36 28.69 15.91
CA PRO A 485 -4.68 27.51 16.71
C PRO A 485 -3.92 26.30 16.18
N TYR A 486 -3.44 25.45 17.09
CA TYR A 486 -2.88 24.14 16.74
C TYR A 486 -3.56 23.04 17.55
N ALA A 487 -3.56 21.83 17.00
CA ALA A 487 -3.94 20.60 17.68
C ALA A 487 -2.88 19.52 17.41
N ILE A 488 -2.42 18.83 18.46
CA ILE A 488 -1.57 17.66 18.34
C ILE A 488 -2.44 16.45 18.66
N HIS A 489 -2.59 15.56 17.70
CA HIS A 489 -3.44 14.39 17.80
C HIS A 489 -2.64 13.15 18.18
N PHE A 490 -3.20 12.33 19.07
CA PHE A 490 -2.67 11.03 19.50
C PHE A 490 -3.81 10.02 19.46
N HIS A 491 -4.04 9.41 18.31
CA HIS A 491 -5.09 8.41 18.10
C HIS A 491 -4.72 7.11 18.81
N LEU A 492 -5.66 6.60 19.59
CA LEU A 492 -5.51 5.35 20.31
C LEU A 492 -6.10 4.19 19.51
N HIS A 493 -5.45 3.05 19.58
CA HIS A 493 -6.06 1.83 19.03
C HIS A 493 -7.41 1.56 19.73
N PRO A 494 -8.45 1.10 19.04
CA PRO A 494 -9.78 0.87 19.62
C PRO A 494 -9.82 -0.07 20.82
N ASP A 495 -8.82 -0.92 21.00
CA ASP A 495 -8.71 -1.82 22.15
C ASP A 495 -8.13 -1.12 23.40
N CYS A 496 -7.72 0.15 23.29
CA CYS A 496 -7.25 0.94 24.41
C CYS A 496 -8.43 1.64 25.11
N ARG A 497 -8.35 1.77 26.43
CA ARG A 497 -9.28 2.57 27.23
C ARG A 497 -8.52 3.77 27.78
N CYS A 498 -9.06 4.97 27.58
CA CYS A 498 -8.46 6.21 28.05
C CYS A 498 -9.40 6.92 29.03
N THR A 499 -8.87 7.37 30.16
CA THR A 499 -9.61 8.11 31.20
C THR A 499 -8.75 9.26 31.72
N GLU A 500 -9.38 10.39 32.05
CA GLU A 500 -8.70 11.48 32.74
C GLU A 500 -8.22 11.03 34.12
N SER A 501 -7.02 11.40 34.51
CA SER A 501 -6.44 11.06 35.81
C SER A 501 -5.90 12.26 36.57
N GLY A 502 -6.09 13.48 36.05
CA GLY A 502 -5.67 14.75 36.64
C GLY A 502 -5.62 15.86 35.59
N ARG A 503 -5.34 17.07 35.99
CA ARG A 503 -5.24 18.21 35.07
C ARG A 503 -4.04 17.99 34.12
N GLY A 504 -4.32 17.89 32.80
CA GLY A 504 -3.31 17.68 31.79
C GLY A 504 -2.72 16.26 31.78
N THR A 505 -3.42 15.27 32.36
CA THR A 505 -2.96 13.89 32.47
C THR A 505 -4.08 12.91 32.15
N CYS A 506 -3.78 11.86 31.38
CA CYS A 506 -4.72 10.76 31.16
C CYS A 506 -4.03 9.40 31.34
N ARG A 507 -4.85 8.42 31.67
CA ARG A 507 -4.46 7.02 31.92
C ARG A 507 -4.97 6.17 30.78
N ILE A 508 -4.05 5.48 30.10
CA ILE A 508 -4.32 4.63 28.95
C ILE A 508 -4.08 3.18 29.35
N LYS A 509 -5.15 2.39 29.43
CA LYS A 509 -5.09 0.96 29.67
C LYS A 509 -5.11 0.24 28.32
N VAL A 510 -4.10 -0.58 28.04
CA VAL A 510 -3.95 -1.34 26.80
C VAL A 510 -4.46 -2.77 26.92
N SER A 511 -4.54 -3.48 25.80
CA SER A 511 -5.19 -4.80 25.69
C SER A 511 -4.57 -5.89 26.58
N ASP A 512 -3.27 -5.84 26.87
CA ASP A 512 -2.56 -6.78 27.75
C ASP A 512 -2.67 -6.42 29.24
N GLY A 513 -3.43 -5.36 29.58
CA GLY A 513 -3.63 -4.92 30.94
C GLY A 513 -2.59 -3.91 31.43
N GLN A 514 -1.51 -3.64 30.71
CA GLN A 514 -0.53 -2.60 31.04
C GLN A 514 -1.21 -1.23 31.02
N VAL A 515 -0.74 -0.34 31.87
CA VAL A 515 -1.23 1.04 31.98
C VAL A 515 -0.11 2.01 31.63
N TRP A 516 -0.45 3.01 30.83
CA TRP A 516 0.44 4.10 30.48
C TRP A 516 -0.16 5.42 30.91
N ILE A 517 0.65 6.32 31.41
CA ILE A 517 0.29 7.66 31.81
C ILE A 517 0.78 8.62 30.73
N PHE A 518 -0.13 9.35 30.14
CA PHE A 518 0.16 10.43 29.20
C PHE A 518 -0.02 11.77 29.89
N SER A 519 0.92 12.68 29.72
CA SER A 519 0.86 14.05 30.28
C SER A 519 1.39 15.08 29.30
N ALA A 520 0.83 16.29 29.37
CA ALA A 520 1.27 17.45 28.60
C ALA A 520 1.56 18.62 29.52
N GLU A 521 2.69 19.29 29.32
CA GLU A 521 3.07 20.48 30.06
C GLU A 521 2.35 21.71 29.51
N SER A 522 1.70 22.48 30.37
CA SER A 522 1.17 23.82 30.09
C SER A 522 0.16 23.95 28.93
N ALA A 523 -0.44 22.85 28.45
CA ALA A 523 -1.40 22.86 27.36
C ALA A 523 -2.74 22.24 27.76
N ALA A 524 -3.81 22.60 27.06
CA ALA A 524 -5.12 21.99 27.25
C ALA A 524 -5.11 20.58 26.63
N LEU A 525 -5.29 19.56 27.46
CA LEU A 525 -5.42 18.17 27.06
C LEU A 525 -6.90 17.77 27.16
N SER A 526 -7.39 17.11 26.11
CA SER A 526 -8.74 16.52 26.06
C SER A 526 -8.71 15.11 25.54
N ILE A 527 -9.69 14.31 25.93
CA ILE A 527 -9.98 13.00 25.34
C ILE A 527 -11.18 13.19 24.42
N GLU A 528 -11.03 12.83 23.15
CA GLU A 528 -12.02 13.07 22.12
C GLU A 528 -12.32 11.78 21.34
N GLU A 529 -13.43 11.76 20.63
CA GLU A 529 -13.75 10.68 19.69
C GLU A 529 -12.78 10.67 18.51
N SER A 530 -12.54 9.50 17.99
CA SER A 530 -11.68 9.26 16.84
C SER A 530 -12.24 8.17 15.93
N LEU A 531 -11.74 8.12 14.71
CA LEU A 531 -12.06 7.09 13.75
C LEU A 531 -10.83 6.24 13.44
N PHE A 532 -11.06 4.95 13.34
CA PHE A 532 -10.07 3.96 13.02
C PHE A 532 -10.56 3.13 11.84
N PHE A 533 -9.91 3.29 10.69
CA PHE A 533 -10.25 2.57 9.47
C PHE A 533 -9.58 1.18 9.50
N VAL A 534 -10.41 0.14 9.56
CA VAL A 534 -9.92 -1.24 9.69
C VAL A 534 -9.72 -1.85 8.31
N ASP A 535 -10.68 -1.72 7.43
CA ASP A 535 -10.72 -2.22 6.05
C ASP A 535 -12.12 -1.92 5.45
N SER A 536 -12.60 -2.85 4.60
CA SER A 536 -13.94 -2.81 4.01
C SER A 536 -15.11 -2.80 4.99
N ALA A 537 -14.88 -3.10 6.28
CA ALA A 537 -15.94 -3.04 7.30
C ALA A 537 -16.30 -1.60 7.71
N GLY A 538 -15.58 -0.60 7.17
CA GLY A 538 -15.78 0.82 7.47
C GLY A 538 -15.06 1.28 8.74
N PRO A 539 -15.27 2.56 9.13
CA PRO A 539 -14.61 3.14 10.28
C PRO A 539 -15.15 2.57 11.60
N ARG A 540 -14.24 2.20 12.50
CA ARG A 540 -14.55 1.85 13.89
C ARG A 540 -14.40 3.09 14.77
N PRO A 541 -15.29 3.32 15.75
CA PRO A 541 -15.09 4.36 16.73
C PRO A 541 -13.88 4.04 17.60
N GLY A 542 -13.11 5.08 17.93
CA GLY A 542 -11.97 5.04 18.81
C GLY A 542 -11.89 6.30 19.65
N LEU A 543 -10.81 6.45 20.39
CA LEU A 543 -10.50 7.64 21.18
C LEU A 543 -9.18 8.23 20.71
N GLN A 544 -8.99 9.50 20.96
CA GLN A 544 -7.72 10.20 20.81
C GLN A 544 -7.47 11.11 22.01
N VAL A 545 -6.21 11.30 22.33
CA VAL A 545 -5.76 12.38 23.20
C VAL A 545 -5.39 13.56 22.32
N VAL A 546 -5.88 14.75 22.62
CA VAL A 546 -5.60 15.96 21.86
C VAL A 546 -5.02 17.03 22.74
N ILE A 547 -3.89 17.61 22.33
CA ILE A 547 -3.29 18.78 22.95
C ILE A 547 -3.62 19.99 22.09
N ARG A 548 -4.29 21.01 22.66
CA ARG A 548 -4.67 22.21 21.92
C ARG A 548 -3.99 23.46 22.50
N GLY A 549 -3.69 24.39 21.63
CA GLY A 549 -3.14 25.69 21.98
C GLY A 549 -3.15 26.67 20.81
N THR A 550 -2.55 27.82 21.04
CA THR A 550 -2.34 28.84 20.01
C THR A 550 -0.85 29.18 19.91
N THR A 551 -0.37 29.42 18.71
CA THR A 551 1.02 29.83 18.45
C THR A 551 1.09 31.29 18.03
N PHE A 552 1.99 32.03 18.66
CA PHE A 552 2.36 33.38 18.26
C PHE A 552 3.86 33.42 17.94
N GLY A 553 4.20 33.05 16.71
CA GLY A 553 5.61 32.88 16.29
C GLY A 553 6.15 31.52 16.70
N GLU A 554 7.15 31.49 17.58
CA GLU A 554 7.73 30.24 18.11
C GLU A 554 6.90 29.68 19.23
N THR A 555 6.64 28.36 19.18
CA THR A 555 5.88 27.66 20.22
C THR A 555 6.46 26.27 20.39
N GLU A 556 6.76 25.91 21.64
CA GLU A 556 7.23 24.59 22.02
C GLU A 556 6.17 23.91 22.92
N VAL A 557 5.84 22.66 22.59
CA VAL A 557 4.89 21.82 23.34
C VAL A 557 5.57 20.53 23.74
N ARG A 558 5.64 20.31 25.07
CA ARG A 558 6.24 19.09 25.65
C ARG A 558 5.16 18.15 26.13
N TRP A 559 5.35 16.87 25.85
CA TRP A 559 4.49 15.80 26.33
C TRP A 559 5.30 14.56 26.67
N THR A 560 4.76 13.77 27.57
CA THR A 560 5.41 12.53 27.98
C THR A 560 4.40 11.40 28.10
N MET A 561 4.87 10.19 27.86
CA MET A 561 4.13 8.96 28.08
C MET A 561 5.02 7.95 28.77
N HIS A 562 4.61 7.39 29.91
CA HIS A 562 5.38 6.40 30.64
C HIS A 562 4.49 5.25 31.14
N ALA A 563 5.06 4.05 31.18
CA ALA A 563 4.41 2.88 31.74
C ALA A 563 4.27 3.04 33.27
N GLU A 564 3.07 2.81 33.79
CA GLU A 564 2.85 2.75 35.23
C GLU A 564 3.55 1.49 35.77
N GLN A 565 4.47 1.67 36.73
CA GLN A 565 5.05 0.54 37.43
C GLN A 565 3.98 -0.11 38.29
N LEU A 566 3.64 -1.37 38.00
CA LEU A 566 2.83 -2.14 38.92
C LEU A 566 3.68 -2.36 40.19
N ASP A 567 3.29 -1.74 41.28
CA ASP A 567 3.82 -2.11 42.60
C ASP A 567 3.55 -3.62 42.79
N VAL A 568 4.59 -4.42 42.63
CA VAL A 568 4.58 -5.84 43.00
C VAL A 568 4.71 -5.92 44.51
N THR A 569 3.69 -5.41 45.22
CA THR A 569 3.52 -5.62 46.66
C THR A 569 2.09 -6.06 46.92
N ALA A 570 1.87 -7.36 46.79
CA ALA A 570 0.87 -8.13 47.55
C ALA A 570 1.20 -9.61 47.45
#